data_7ff0f683549156c5c75649eb68835f45
#
_entry.id   7ff0f683549156c5c75649eb68835f45
#
_cell.length_a   1.000
_cell.length_b   1.000
_cell.length_c   1.000
_cell.angle_alpha   90.00
_cell.angle_beta   90.00
_cell.angle_gamma   90.00
#
_symmetry.space_group_name_H-M   'P 1'
#
loop_
_entity.id
_entity.type
_entity.pdbx_description
1 polymer ?
#
loop_
_entity_poly.entity_id
_entity_poly.type
_entity_poly.pdbx_seq_one_letter_code
_entity_poly.pdbx_strand_id
1 'polypeptide(L)'
;MAKIPKKPEEIFEEMTGEYQSIFGAHLISIVLYGSGAGEDYIPGKSDINFLITLTDQGIDRLDRALESVARWRKRNVAIPLFMTRTALEGSQDAFPIELLNMKRHYVVVSGKDVLAELAFDRCHIRLQLERELRGKLLHLRSGYLSTEGNVRKIRALIAASLTAFISLFCALLYLKNIEIPNGKREIITAAGKAFGIDAAIFLKCEEIRRGIDRFSKNEVTAVFQAYMKEISRLCNQIDRIEV
;
A
#
# COMPACT_ATOMS: atom_id res chain seq x y z
N MET A 1 -4.33 16.56 23.70
CA MET A 1 -3.86 15.88 22.47
C MET A 1 -4.98 14.99 21.95
N ALA A 2 -5.23 14.94 20.66
CA ALA A 2 -6.22 14.04 20.07
C ALA A 2 -5.81 12.58 20.36
N LYS A 3 -6.75 11.76 20.83
CA LYS A 3 -6.46 10.35 21.20
C LYS A 3 -6.30 9.53 19.91
N ILE A 4 -5.12 8.94 19.72
CA ILE A 4 -4.89 7.95 18.65
C ILE A 4 -5.61 6.66 19.04
N PRO A 5 -6.45 6.08 18.15
CA PRO A 5 -7.18 4.85 18.44
C PRO A 5 -6.21 3.67 18.63
N LYS A 6 -6.52 2.80 19.59
CA LYS A 6 -5.79 1.54 19.79
C LYS A 6 -6.18 0.51 18.71
N LYS A 7 -7.44 0.57 18.28
CA LYS A 7 -7.99 -0.22 17.17
C LYS A 7 -8.77 0.70 16.25
N PRO A 8 -8.72 0.51 14.92
CA PRO A 8 -9.45 1.35 13.96
C PRO A 8 -10.97 1.39 14.23
N GLU A 9 -11.54 0.30 14.74
CA GLU A 9 -12.98 0.19 15.02
C GLU A 9 -13.48 1.19 16.05
N GLU A 10 -12.60 1.69 16.94
CA GLU A 10 -12.96 2.68 17.98
C GLU A 10 -13.48 4.01 17.40
N ILE A 11 -13.24 4.25 16.11
CA ILE A 11 -13.62 5.51 15.45
C ILE A 11 -14.73 5.35 14.41
N PHE A 12 -15.22 4.13 14.14
CA PHE A 12 -16.16 3.87 13.05
C PHE A 12 -17.48 4.65 13.21
N GLU A 13 -18.06 4.60 14.40
CA GLU A 13 -19.34 5.27 14.68
C GLU A 13 -19.21 6.79 14.53
N GLU A 14 -18.18 7.37 15.16
CA GLU A 14 -17.92 8.82 15.10
C GLU A 14 -17.66 9.27 13.65
N MET A 15 -16.83 8.54 12.92
CA MET A 15 -16.51 8.85 11.52
C MET A 15 -17.73 8.72 10.61
N THR A 16 -18.51 7.64 10.78
CA THR A 16 -19.73 7.43 9.98
C THR A 16 -20.74 8.55 10.23
N GLY A 17 -21.00 8.89 11.47
CA GLY A 17 -21.93 9.97 11.85
C GLY A 17 -21.50 11.33 11.30
N GLU A 18 -20.21 11.61 11.35
CA GLU A 18 -19.65 12.87 10.84
C GLU A 18 -19.76 12.95 9.32
N TYR A 19 -19.30 11.96 8.55
CA TYR A 19 -19.39 12.00 7.09
C TYR A 19 -20.83 11.88 6.59
N GLN A 20 -21.70 11.19 7.32
CA GLN A 20 -23.14 11.18 7.05
C GLN A 20 -23.75 12.57 7.24
N SER A 21 -23.34 13.32 8.26
CA SER A 21 -23.78 14.71 8.47
C SER A 21 -23.29 15.66 7.38
N ILE A 22 -22.07 15.46 6.90
CA ILE A 22 -21.44 16.30 5.85
C ILE A 22 -22.07 16.07 4.47
N PHE A 23 -22.23 14.81 4.07
CA PHE A 23 -22.60 14.42 2.71
C PHE A 23 -24.05 13.94 2.58
N GLY A 24 -24.70 13.52 3.68
CA GLY A 24 -26.10 13.07 3.66
C GLY A 24 -26.34 11.93 2.69
N ALA A 25 -27.33 12.11 1.80
CA ALA A 25 -27.67 11.14 0.76
C ALA A 25 -26.59 10.94 -0.32
N HIS A 26 -25.56 11.79 -0.33
CA HIS A 26 -24.44 11.66 -1.27
C HIS A 26 -23.34 10.71 -0.77
N LEU A 27 -23.37 10.28 0.49
CA LEU A 27 -22.44 9.25 1.01
C LEU A 27 -22.92 7.87 0.60
N ILE A 28 -22.12 7.15 -0.20
CA ILE A 28 -22.44 5.81 -0.69
C ILE A 28 -21.81 4.75 0.20
N SER A 29 -20.52 4.94 0.59
CA SER A 29 -19.79 3.94 1.34
C SER A 29 -18.61 4.57 2.10
N ILE A 30 -18.26 3.98 3.24
CA ILE A 30 -17.01 4.18 3.96
C ILE A 30 -16.37 2.80 4.13
N VAL A 31 -15.16 2.65 3.61
CA VAL A 31 -14.41 1.39 3.66
C VAL A 31 -13.05 1.65 4.32
N LEU A 32 -12.73 0.93 5.38
CA LEU A 32 -11.38 0.85 5.94
C LEU A 32 -10.55 -0.12 5.09
N TYR A 33 -9.32 0.23 4.74
CA TYR A 33 -8.44 -0.65 3.97
C TYR A 33 -6.98 -0.63 4.45
N GLY A 34 -6.18 -1.57 3.94
CA GLY A 34 -4.76 -1.68 4.24
C GLY A 34 -4.47 -2.24 5.63
N SER A 35 -3.39 -1.79 6.26
CA SER A 35 -2.94 -2.35 7.55
C SER A 35 -3.96 -2.18 8.68
N GLY A 36 -4.81 -1.15 8.61
CA GLY A 36 -5.89 -0.94 9.57
C GLY A 36 -7.00 -1.99 9.50
N ALA A 37 -7.21 -2.61 8.35
CA ALA A 37 -8.20 -3.65 8.14
C ALA A 37 -7.67 -5.08 8.39
N GLY A 38 -6.39 -5.21 8.74
CA GLY A 38 -5.72 -6.48 9.00
C GLY A 38 -5.05 -6.53 10.36
N GLU A 39 -4.30 -7.61 10.59
CA GLU A 39 -3.57 -7.85 11.85
C GLU A 39 -2.29 -7.00 12.00
N ASP A 40 -1.89 -6.29 10.95
CA ASP A 40 -0.64 -5.51 10.88
C ASP A 40 -0.76 -4.09 11.48
N TYR A 41 -1.91 -3.72 12.05
CA TYR A 41 -2.10 -2.39 12.61
C TYR A 41 -1.29 -2.18 13.88
N ILE A 42 -0.48 -1.13 13.89
CA ILE A 42 0.31 -0.72 15.06
C ILE A 42 -0.11 0.70 15.45
N PRO A 43 -0.75 0.91 16.61
CA PRO A 43 -1.19 2.23 17.06
C PRO A 43 -0.05 3.26 17.04
N GLY A 44 -0.31 4.42 16.43
CA GLY A 44 0.65 5.52 16.34
C GLY A 44 1.80 5.33 15.34
N LYS A 45 1.89 4.17 14.68
CA LYS A 45 2.86 3.91 13.60
C LYS A 45 2.18 3.63 12.26
N SER A 46 1.06 2.91 12.28
CA SER A 46 0.28 2.61 11.09
C SER A 46 -0.77 3.68 10.88
N ASP A 47 -0.84 4.25 9.67
CA ASP A 47 -1.95 5.12 9.29
C ASP A 47 -3.25 4.31 9.16
N ILE A 48 -4.37 4.95 9.49
CA ILE A 48 -5.71 4.38 9.28
C ILE A 48 -6.24 4.97 7.97
N ASN A 49 -6.44 4.10 6.97
CA ASN A 49 -6.79 4.52 5.62
C ASN A 49 -8.26 4.21 5.32
N PHE A 50 -8.98 5.20 4.82
CA PHE A 50 -10.37 5.04 4.38
C PHE A 50 -10.54 5.39 2.91
N LEU A 51 -11.35 4.59 2.22
CA LEU A 51 -11.97 4.93 0.96
C LEU A 51 -13.39 5.40 1.27
N ILE A 52 -13.72 6.62 0.86
CA ILE A 52 -15.06 7.22 0.98
C ILE A 52 -15.61 7.38 -0.42
N THR A 53 -16.69 6.65 -0.69
CA THR A 53 -17.35 6.71 -2.00
C THR A 53 -18.56 7.64 -1.92
N LEU A 54 -18.62 8.58 -2.85
CA LEU A 54 -19.64 9.60 -2.95
C LEU A 54 -20.37 9.52 -4.29
N THR A 55 -21.54 10.14 -4.38
CA THR A 55 -22.16 10.47 -5.68
C THR A 55 -21.36 11.57 -6.39
N ASP A 56 -21.58 11.76 -7.69
CA ASP A 56 -20.93 12.85 -8.45
C ASP A 56 -21.24 14.23 -7.86
N GLN A 57 -22.47 14.46 -7.38
CA GLN A 57 -22.82 15.69 -6.66
C GLN A 57 -22.16 15.81 -5.29
N GLY A 58 -21.81 14.68 -4.65
CA GLY A 58 -21.11 14.65 -3.38
C GLY A 58 -19.65 15.02 -3.53
N ILE A 59 -18.98 14.53 -4.60
CA ILE A 59 -17.57 14.80 -4.84
C ILE A 59 -17.30 16.29 -5.12
N ASP A 60 -18.25 17.00 -5.72
CA ASP A 60 -18.17 18.44 -5.97
C ASP A 60 -18.22 19.27 -4.67
N ARG A 61 -18.48 18.64 -3.52
CA ARG A 61 -18.63 19.30 -2.22
C ARG A 61 -17.52 18.89 -1.22
N LEU A 62 -16.34 18.49 -1.70
CA LEU A 62 -15.23 18.09 -0.85
C LEU A 62 -14.73 19.17 0.09
N ASP A 63 -14.95 20.45 -0.25
CA ASP A 63 -14.68 21.60 0.62
C ASP A 63 -15.33 21.47 2.01
N ARG A 64 -16.50 20.83 2.10
CA ARG A 64 -17.19 20.58 3.38
C ARG A 64 -16.49 19.60 4.31
N ALA A 65 -15.60 18.77 3.77
CA ALA A 65 -14.83 17.79 4.56
C ALA A 65 -13.49 18.32 5.08
N LEU A 66 -13.05 19.51 4.70
CA LEU A 66 -11.73 20.04 5.03
C LEU A 66 -11.43 20.05 6.53
N GLU A 67 -12.36 20.56 7.34
CA GLU A 67 -12.18 20.60 8.80
C GLU A 67 -12.20 19.21 9.44
N SER A 68 -13.08 18.34 8.96
CA SER A 68 -13.17 16.93 9.37
C SER A 68 -11.84 16.21 9.11
N VAL A 69 -11.34 16.26 7.88
CA VAL A 69 -10.05 15.68 7.49
C VAL A 69 -8.91 16.20 8.37
N ALA A 70 -8.87 17.52 8.65
CA ALA A 70 -7.85 18.11 9.49
C ALA A 70 -7.91 17.60 10.96
N ARG A 71 -9.11 17.33 11.50
CA ARG A 71 -9.29 16.72 12.81
C ARG A 71 -8.84 15.27 12.85
N TRP A 72 -9.25 14.47 11.86
CA TRP A 72 -8.92 13.05 11.78
C TRP A 72 -7.41 12.80 11.61
N ARG A 73 -6.73 13.65 10.88
CA ARG A 73 -5.26 13.58 10.74
C ARG A 73 -4.53 13.67 12.10
N LYS A 74 -5.05 14.44 13.07
CA LYS A 74 -4.50 14.51 14.43
C LYS A 74 -4.68 13.20 15.24
N ARG A 75 -5.52 12.29 14.74
CA ARG A 75 -5.78 10.96 15.31
C ARG A 75 -5.12 9.83 14.49
N ASN A 76 -4.15 10.15 13.67
CA ASN A 76 -3.42 9.20 12.81
C ASN A 76 -4.29 8.55 11.71
N VAL A 77 -5.37 9.21 11.31
CA VAL A 77 -6.13 8.85 10.11
C VAL A 77 -5.49 9.58 8.93
N ALA A 78 -5.13 8.84 7.89
CA ALA A 78 -4.67 9.43 6.64
C ALA A 78 -5.78 10.28 5.99
N ILE A 79 -5.42 11.14 5.06
CA ILE A 79 -6.43 11.83 4.23
C ILE A 79 -7.22 10.74 3.50
N PRO A 80 -8.55 10.63 3.69
CA PRO A 80 -9.33 9.61 3.01
C PRO A 80 -9.24 9.74 1.49
N LEU A 81 -9.23 8.61 0.80
CA LEU A 81 -9.39 8.61 -0.64
C LEU A 81 -10.87 8.80 -0.97
N PHE A 82 -11.22 9.95 -1.54
CA PHE A 82 -12.58 10.22 -2.00
C PHE A 82 -12.70 9.86 -3.46
N MET A 83 -13.70 9.04 -3.81
CA MET A 83 -13.97 8.63 -5.19
C MET A 83 -15.48 8.58 -5.44
N THR A 84 -15.89 8.77 -6.69
CA THR A 84 -17.23 8.36 -7.12
C THR A 84 -17.22 6.86 -7.46
N ARG A 85 -18.40 6.22 -7.49
CA ARG A 85 -18.49 4.83 -7.94
C ARG A 85 -17.98 4.69 -9.38
N THR A 86 -18.36 5.59 -10.26
CA THR A 86 -17.90 5.60 -11.66
C THR A 86 -16.38 5.73 -11.77
N ALA A 87 -15.77 6.63 -10.97
CA ALA A 87 -14.32 6.78 -10.95
C ALA A 87 -13.62 5.51 -10.42
N LEU A 88 -14.17 4.86 -9.39
CA LEU A 88 -13.62 3.62 -8.84
C LEU A 88 -13.67 2.49 -9.88
N GLU A 89 -14.82 2.30 -10.52
CA GLU A 89 -15.01 1.30 -11.57
C GLU A 89 -14.13 1.57 -12.80
N GLY A 90 -14.01 2.84 -13.22
CA GLY A 90 -13.18 3.25 -14.35
C GLY A 90 -11.68 3.29 -14.05
N SER A 91 -11.26 3.09 -12.80
CA SER A 91 -9.84 3.09 -12.41
C SER A 91 -9.20 1.70 -12.39
N GLN A 92 -9.94 0.65 -12.72
CA GLN A 92 -9.45 -0.73 -12.64
C GLN A 92 -8.35 -1.04 -13.65
N ASP A 93 -8.28 -0.32 -14.75
CA ASP A 93 -7.23 -0.42 -15.76
C ASP A 93 -6.01 0.48 -15.44
N ALA A 94 -6.24 1.63 -14.81
CA ALA A 94 -5.20 2.62 -14.51
C ALA A 94 -4.46 2.34 -13.19
N PHE A 95 -5.17 1.85 -12.16
CA PHE A 95 -4.66 1.61 -10.81
C PHE A 95 -4.98 0.20 -10.30
N PRO A 96 -4.84 -0.87 -11.13
CA PRO A 96 -5.25 -2.22 -10.74
C PRO A 96 -4.49 -2.75 -9.53
N ILE A 97 -3.23 -2.39 -9.31
CA ILE A 97 -2.43 -2.88 -8.18
C ILE A 97 -2.89 -2.26 -6.87
N GLU A 98 -3.18 -0.97 -6.83
CA GLU A 98 -3.69 -0.28 -5.66
C GLU A 98 -5.05 -0.85 -5.25
N LEU A 99 -5.96 -1.00 -6.20
CA LEU A 99 -7.30 -1.55 -5.97
C LEU A 99 -7.26 -3.02 -5.59
N LEU A 100 -6.37 -3.83 -6.19
CA LEU A 100 -6.12 -5.22 -5.78
C LEU A 100 -5.67 -5.29 -4.32
N ASN A 101 -4.72 -4.44 -3.91
CA ASN A 101 -4.23 -4.42 -2.54
C ASN A 101 -5.29 -3.93 -1.55
N MET A 102 -6.16 -2.98 -1.94
CA MET A 102 -7.31 -2.58 -1.13
C MET A 102 -8.28 -3.74 -0.94
N LYS A 103 -8.65 -4.42 -2.04
CA LYS A 103 -9.60 -5.54 -2.03
C LYS A 103 -9.13 -6.74 -1.20
N ARG A 104 -7.84 -6.87 -0.94
CA ARG A 104 -7.29 -7.97 -0.13
C ARG A 104 -7.62 -7.86 1.36
N HIS A 105 -7.56 -6.65 1.91
CA HIS A 105 -7.80 -6.40 3.33
C HIS A 105 -8.62 -5.13 3.49
N TYR A 106 -9.93 -5.29 3.65
CA TYR A 106 -10.83 -4.16 3.88
C TYR A 106 -11.99 -4.56 4.80
N VAL A 107 -12.60 -3.55 5.39
CA VAL A 107 -13.83 -3.66 6.20
C VAL A 107 -14.79 -2.59 5.71
N VAL A 108 -16.00 -3.00 5.34
CA VAL A 108 -17.08 -2.05 5.05
C VAL A 108 -17.57 -1.48 6.38
N VAL A 109 -17.26 -0.21 6.63
CA VAL A 109 -17.63 0.48 7.86
C VAL A 109 -19.08 0.96 7.78
N SER A 110 -19.49 1.46 6.62
CA SER A 110 -20.86 1.92 6.37
C SER A 110 -21.19 1.89 4.89
N GLY A 111 -22.46 1.66 4.56
CA GLY A 111 -22.99 1.73 3.21
C GLY A 111 -22.75 0.47 2.38
N LYS A 112 -22.53 0.65 1.06
CA LYS A 112 -22.41 -0.46 0.10
C LYS A 112 -20.98 -1.00 0.06
N ASP A 113 -20.83 -2.30 -0.18
CA ASP A 113 -19.53 -2.88 -0.51
C ASP A 113 -19.18 -2.55 -1.98
N VAL A 114 -18.37 -1.52 -2.15
CA VAL A 114 -17.96 -1.04 -3.47
C VAL A 114 -16.72 -1.75 -4.02
N LEU A 115 -16.06 -2.58 -3.22
CA LEU A 115 -14.86 -3.32 -3.62
C LEU A 115 -15.15 -4.78 -4.03
N ALA A 116 -16.29 -5.33 -3.60
CA ALA A 116 -16.60 -6.75 -3.81
C ALA A 116 -16.61 -7.16 -5.30
N GLU A 117 -17.16 -6.31 -6.16
CA GLU A 117 -17.36 -6.60 -7.60
C GLU A 117 -16.15 -6.21 -8.47
N LEU A 118 -15.11 -5.56 -7.92
CA LEU A 118 -13.94 -5.19 -8.70
C LEU A 118 -13.23 -6.43 -9.23
N ALA A 119 -12.92 -6.45 -10.52
CA ALA A 119 -12.17 -7.50 -11.19
C ALA A 119 -10.96 -6.88 -11.92
N PHE A 120 -9.82 -7.56 -11.89
CA PHE A 120 -8.59 -7.00 -12.40
C PHE A 120 -8.08 -7.81 -13.60
N ASP A 121 -7.96 -7.14 -14.75
CA ASP A 121 -7.33 -7.71 -15.92
C ASP A 121 -5.83 -7.91 -15.68
N ARG A 122 -5.34 -9.10 -15.99
CA ARG A 122 -3.93 -9.45 -15.80
C ARG A 122 -3.00 -8.63 -16.70
N CYS A 123 -3.46 -8.25 -17.89
CA CYS A 123 -2.69 -7.39 -18.79
C CYS A 123 -2.44 -6.02 -18.16
N HIS A 124 -3.46 -5.41 -17.53
CA HIS A 124 -3.33 -4.12 -16.85
C HIS A 124 -2.41 -4.22 -15.63
N ILE A 125 -2.58 -5.28 -14.81
CA ILE A 125 -1.66 -5.53 -13.68
C ILE A 125 -0.22 -5.71 -14.17
N ARG A 126 0.03 -6.49 -15.23
CA ARG A 126 1.37 -6.69 -15.77
C ARG A 126 1.98 -5.38 -16.23
N LEU A 127 1.23 -4.57 -16.97
CA LEU A 127 1.70 -3.28 -17.48
C LEU A 127 2.04 -2.31 -16.35
N GLN A 128 1.17 -2.21 -15.34
CA GLN A 128 1.44 -1.36 -14.18
C GLN A 128 2.65 -1.89 -13.37
N LEU A 129 2.76 -3.21 -13.17
CA LEU A 129 3.92 -3.81 -12.49
C LEU A 129 5.23 -3.45 -13.18
N GLU A 130 5.28 -3.57 -14.50
CA GLU A 130 6.48 -3.22 -15.26
C GLU A 130 6.87 -1.76 -15.05
N ARG A 131 5.92 -0.84 -15.22
CA ARG A 131 6.12 0.59 -15.01
C ARG A 131 6.59 0.90 -13.59
N GLU A 132 5.91 0.34 -12.58
CA GLU A 132 6.24 0.58 -11.18
C GLU A 132 7.62 0.01 -10.79
N LEU A 133 7.93 -1.21 -11.20
CA LEU A 133 9.22 -1.83 -10.90
C LEU A 133 10.38 -1.03 -11.52
N ARG A 134 10.27 -0.64 -12.79
CA ARG A 134 11.29 0.16 -13.47
C ARG A 134 11.44 1.54 -12.84
N GLY A 135 10.34 2.23 -12.56
CA GLY A 135 10.35 3.53 -11.91
C GLY A 135 10.98 3.48 -10.51
N LYS A 136 10.58 2.49 -9.69
CA LYS A 136 11.15 2.32 -8.35
C LYS A 136 12.63 1.94 -8.37
N LEU A 137 13.08 1.16 -9.35
CA LEU A 137 14.51 0.87 -9.52
C LEU A 137 15.32 2.13 -9.83
N LEU A 138 14.80 3.02 -10.69
CA LEU A 138 15.44 4.32 -10.97
C LEU A 138 15.51 5.18 -9.70
N HIS A 139 14.40 5.25 -8.94
CA HIS A 139 14.38 5.97 -7.67
C HIS A 139 15.34 5.39 -6.62
N LEU A 140 15.49 4.07 -6.54
CA LEU A 140 16.48 3.43 -5.65
C LEU A 140 17.91 3.82 -6.04
N ARG A 141 18.25 3.81 -7.32
CA ARG A 141 19.58 4.20 -7.81
C ARG A 141 19.89 5.67 -7.51
N SER A 142 18.97 6.56 -7.84
CA SER A 142 19.09 8.00 -7.56
C SER A 142 19.15 8.28 -6.05
N GLY A 143 18.25 7.64 -5.28
CA GLY A 143 18.24 7.74 -3.82
C GLY A 143 19.56 7.25 -3.19
N TYR A 144 20.14 6.16 -3.70
CA TYR A 144 21.42 5.66 -3.21
C TYR A 144 22.56 6.67 -3.42
N LEU A 145 22.65 7.26 -4.59
CA LEU A 145 23.65 8.32 -4.86
C LEU A 145 23.47 9.51 -3.90
N SER A 146 22.22 9.89 -3.62
CA SER A 146 21.90 10.97 -2.68
C SER A 146 22.23 10.63 -1.22
N THR A 147 22.51 9.37 -0.88
CA THR A 147 22.96 9.02 0.48
C THR A 147 24.41 9.41 0.75
N GLU A 148 25.23 9.60 -0.29
CA GLU A 148 26.67 9.85 -0.18
C GLU A 148 27.39 8.79 0.70
N GLY A 149 26.90 7.56 0.69
CA GLY A 149 27.39 6.47 1.52
C GLY A 149 27.02 6.54 3.00
N ASN A 150 26.15 7.47 3.40
CA ASN A 150 25.67 7.57 4.77
C ASN A 150 24.71 6.41 5.09
N VAL A 151 25.12 5.55 6.01
CA VAL A 151 24.39 4.34 6.37
C VAL A 151 22.99 4.61 6.95
N ARG A 152 22.80 5.70 7.66
CA ARG A 152 21.49 6.08 8.19
C ARG A 152 20.53 6.44 7.06
N LYS A 153 21.01 7.16 6.03
CA LYS A 153 20.24 7.47 4.83
C LYS A 153 19.94 6.21 4.02
N ILE A 154 20.88 5.26 3.92
CA ILE A 154 20.66 3.97 3.24
C ILE A 154 19.57 3.15 3.97
N ARG A 155 19.60 3.06 5.29
CA ARG A 155 18.54 2.41 6.10
C ARG A 155 17.17 3.04 5.88
N ALA A 156 17.11 4.37 5.87
CA ALA A 156 15.87 5.11 5.60
C ALA A 156 15.34 4.81 4.18
N LEU A 157 16.22 4.74 3.17
CA LEU A 157 15.85 4.40 1.80
C LEU A 157 15.30 2.97 1.69
N ILE A 158 15.93 1.99 2.34
CA ILE A 158 15.41 0.61 2.43
C ILE A 158 14.01 0.62 3.06
N ALA A 159 13.87 1.25 4.22
CA ALA A 159 12.62 1.27 4.97
C ALA A 159 11.46 1.90 4.16
N ALA A 160 11.73 3.01 3.47
CA ALA A 160 10.74 3.71 2.67
C ALA A 160 10.33 2.91 1.42
N SER A 161 11.27 2.23 0.75
CA SER A 161 11.00 1.53 -0.51
C SER A 161 10.35 0.16 -0.31
N LEU A 162 10.69 -0.57 0.74
CA LEU A 162 10.29 -1.98 0.91
C LEU A 162 8.77 -2.17 0.91
N THR A 163 8.02 -1.28 1.56
CA THR A 163 6.55 -1.38 1.63
C THR A 163 5.93 -1.37 0.23
N ALA A 164 6.43 -0.51 -0.65
CA ALA A 164 5.95 -0.45 -2.02
C ALA A 164 6.26 -1.74 -2.81
N PHE A 165 7.44 -2.35 -2.59
CA PHE A 165 7.77 -3.63 -3.24
C PHE A 165 6.92 -4.79 -2.71
N ILE A 166 6.52 -4.81 -1.44
CA ILE A 166 5.59 -5.82 -0.92
C ILE A 166 4.25 -5.75 -1.66
N SER A 167 3.72 -4.55 -1.91
CA SER A 167 2.51 -4.36 -2.71
C SER A 167 2.67 -4.90 -4.14
N LEU A 168 3.83 -4.69 -4.76
CA LEU A 168 4.12 -5.24 -6.09
C LEU A 168 4.27 -6.77 -6.06
N PHE A 169 4.81 -7.36 -4.98
CA PHE A 169 4.87 -8.81 -4.82
C PHE A 169 3.47 -9.44 -4.74
N CYS A 170 2.51 -8.77 -4.11
CA CYS A 170 1.11 -9.23 -4.14
C CYS A 170 0.59 -9.29 -5.58
N ALA A 171 0.84 -8.26 -6.39
CA ALA A 171 0.42 -8.24 -7.79
C ALA A 171 1.16 -9.30 -8.64
N LEU A 172 2.44 -9.55 -8.37
CA LEU A 172 3.20 -10.64 -9.01
C LEU A 172 2.61 -12.02 -8.70
N LEU A 173 2.25 -12.28 -7.44
CA LEU A 173 1.61 -13.53 -7.03
C LEU A 173 0.23 -13.68 -7.70
N TYR A 174 -0.54 -12.59 -7.78
CA TYR A 174 -1.81 -12.57 -8.50
C TYR A 174 -1.64 -12.96 -9.98
N LEU A 175 -0.64 -12.41 -10.67
CA LEU A 175 -0.33 -12.77 -12.08
C LEU A 175 0.00 -14.25 -12.26
N LYS A 176 0.53 -14.91 -11.24
CA LYS A 176 0.86 -16.34 -11.26
C LYS A 176 -0.28 -17.22 -10.76
N ASN A 177 -1.46 -16.66 -10.44
CA ASN A 177 -2.57 -17.35 -9.79
C ASN A 177 -2.13 -18.07 -8.49
N ILE A 178 -1.21 -17.48 -7.76
CA ILE A 178 -0.74 -17.96 -6.45
C ILE A 178 -1.53 -17.24 -5.38
N GLU A 179 -2.06 -17.98 -4.42
CA GLU A 179 -2.70 -17.41 -3.25
C GLU A 179 -1.74 -16.44 -2.53
N ILE A 180 -2.24 -15.24 -2.24
CA ILE A 180 -1.43 -14.19 -1.65
C ILE A 180 -1.53 -14.30 -0.13
N PRO A 181 -0.42 -14.60 0.59
CA PRO A 181 -0.45 -14.71 2.04
C PRO A 181 -0.81 -13.38 2.72
N ASN A 182 -1.25 -13.43 3.99
CA ASN A 182 -1.60 -12.22 4.75
C ASN A 182 -0.35 -11.49 5.28
N GLY A 183 0.65 -12.22 5.74
CA GLY A 183 1.85 -11.65 6.35
C GLY A 183 2.89 -11.18 5.34
N LYS A 184 3.58 -10.07 5.65
CA LYS A 184 4.62 -9.49 4.76
C LYS A 184 5.79 -10.44 4.51
N ARG A 185 6.22 -11.20 5.53
CA ARG A 185 7.33 -12.16 5.39
C ARG A 185 6.95 -13.32 4.49
N GLU A 186 5.72 -13.79 4.62
CA GLU A 186 5.13 -14.85 3.82
C GLU A 186 4.98 -14.42 2.36
N ILE A 187 4.53 -13.16 2.11
CA ILE A 187 4.47 -12.57 0.76
C ILE A 187 5.86 -12.53 0.12
N ILE A 188 6.88 -12.05 0.85
CA ILE A 188 8.27 -12.01 0.37
C ILE A 188 8.76 -13.42 0.01
N THR A 189 8.51 -14.39 0.89
CA THR A 189 8.93 -15.78 0.68
C THR A 189 8.24 -16.41 -0.51
N ALA A 190 6.92 -16.21 -0.66
CA ALA A 190 6.13 -16.72 -1.78
C ALA A 190 6.59 -16.10 -3.11
N ALA A 191 6.80 -14.79 -3.15
CA ALA A 191 7.34 -14.10 -4.32
C ALA A 191 8.75 -14.59 -4.68
N GLY A 192 9.61 -14.80 -3.67
CA GLY A 192 10.94 -15.38 -3.85
C GLY A 192 10.89 -16.74 -4.55
N LYS A 193 10.03 -17.63 -4.08
CA LYS A 193 9.82 -18.96 -4.65
C LYS A 193 9.24 -18.89 -6.08
N ALA A 194 8.27 -18.01 -6.30
CA ALA A 194 7.54 -17.91 -7.57
C ALA A 194 8.39 -17.31 -8.71
N PHE A 195 9.29 -16.39 -8.39
CA PHE A 195 10.08 -15.62 -9.35
C PHE A 195 11.59 -15.87 -9.27
N GLY A 196 12.04 -16.77 -8.40
CA GLY A 196 13.47 -17.10 -8.25
C GLY A 196 14.33 -15.93 -7.78
N ILE A 197 13.74 -14.96 -7.07
CA ILE A 197 14.48 -13.88 -6.42
C ILE A 197 14.90 -14.30 -5.02
N ASP A 198 16.02 -13.75 -4.53
CA ASP A 198 16.52 -14.08 -3.20
C ASP A 198 15.65 -13.42 -2.10
N ALA A 199 14.68 -14.18 -1.58
CA ALA A 199 13.82 -13.73 -0.49
C ALA A 199 14.61 -13.33 0.76
N ALA A 200 15.77 -13.94 1.04
CA ALA A 200 16.56 -13.63 2.23
C ALA A 200 17.03 -12.16 2.23
N ILE A 201 17.32 -11.58 1.07
CA ILE A 201 17.71 -10.18 0.94
C ILE A 201 16.55 -9.27 1.36
N PHE A 202 15.33 -9.54 0.90
CA PHE A 202 14.13 -8.75 1.27
C PHE A 202 13.77 -8.93 2.74
N LEU A 203 13.99 -10.12 3.33
CA LEU A 203 13.79 -10.34 4.76
C LEU A 203 14.80 -9.56 5.60
N LYS A 204 16.07 -9.45 5.18
CA LYS A 204 17.06 -8.55 5.81
C LYS A 204 16.64 -7.07 5.70
N CYS A 205 16.08 -6.66 4.55
CA CYS A 205 15.52 -5.32 4.40
C CYS A 205 14.35 -5.09 5.38
N GLU A 206 13.51 -6.10 5.62
CA GLU A 206 12.43 -6.02 6.61
C GLU A 206 12.97 -5.89 8.05
N GLU A 207 14.04 -6.59 8.41
CA GLU A 207 14.70 -6.44 9.70
C GLU A 207 15.25 -5.01 9.88
N ILE A 208 15.88 -4.45 8.84
CA ILE A 208 16.37 -3.06 8.83
C ILE A 208 15.19 -2.09 9.01
N ARG A 209 14.09 -2.28 8.31
CA ARG A 209 12.89 -1.45 8.42
C ARG A 209 12.29 -1.48 9.83
N ARG A 210 12.30 -2.64 10.47
CA ARG A 210 11.82 -2.82 11.85
C ARG A 210 12.78 -2.31 12.91
N GLY A 211 14.06 -2.03 12.54
CA GLY A 211 15.10 -1.62 13.46
C GLY A 211 15.54 -2.71 14.43
N ILE A 212 15.38 -3.97 14.06
CA ILE A 212 15.76 -5.16 14.88
C ILE A 212 17.05 -5.82 14.40
N ASP A 213 17.60 -5.37 13.29
CA ASP A 213 18.86 -5.86 12.74
C ASP A 213 20.07 -5.42 13.60
N ARG A 214 21.17 -6.16 13.47
CA ARG A 214 22.48 -5.84 14.07
C ARG A 214 23.56 -5.64 13.01
N PHE A 215 23.18 -5.29 11.78
CA PHE A 215 24.09 -5.16 10.67
C PHE A 215 25.05 -3.98 10.86
N SER A 216 26.34 -4.25 10.62
CA SER A 216 27.39 -3.24 10.49
C SER A 216 27.13 -2.32 9.28
N LYS A 217 27.89 -1.22 9.20
CA LYS A 217 27.82 -0.29 8.06
C LYS A 217 28.02 -1.00 6.71
N ASN A 218 29.03 -1.90 6.64
CA ASN A 218 29.35 -2.60 5.41
C ASN A 218 28.25 -3.60 5.02
N GLU A 219 27.68 -4.31 5.99
CA GLU A 219 26.57 -5.25 5.76
C GLU A 219 25.32 -4.55 5.26
N VAL A 220 24.94 -3.39 5.82
CA VAL A 220 23.79 -2.62 5.32
C VAL A 220 24.00 -2.19 3.87
N THR A 221 25.22 -1.75 3.51
CA THR A 221 25.55 -1.38 2.14
C THR A 221 25.47 -2.60 1.20
N ALA A 222 26.00 -3.74 1.62
CA ALA A 222 25.94 -4.97 0.85
C ALA A 222 24.50 -5.48 0.66
N VAL A 223 23.67 -5.43 1.71
CA VAL A 223 22.23 -5.76 1.64
C VAL A 223 21.54 -4.85 0.64
N PHE A 224 21.78 -3.53 0.67
CA PHE A 224 21.17 -2.60 -0.25
C PHE A 224 21.57 -2.86 -1.72
N GLN A 225 22.85 -3.13 -1.99
CA GLN A 225 23.35 -3.48 -3.32
C GLN A 225 22.70 -4.77 -3.85
N ALA A 226 22.62 -5.80 -2.99
CA ALA A 226 21.94 -7.05 -3.34
C ALA A 226 20.45 -6.82 -3.60
N TYR A 227 19.79 -6.02 -2.78
CA TYR A 227 18.39 -5.62 -2.95
C TYR A 227 18.14 -4.96 -4.31
N MET A 228 18.95 -3.97 -4.71
CA MET A 228 18.84 -3.35 -6.04
C MET A 228 19.04 -4.36 -7.17
N LYS A 229 19.97 -5.31 -6.99
CA LYS A 229 20.24 -6.37 -7.98
C LYS A 229 19.03 -7.28 -8.16
N GLU A 230 18.39 -7.72 -7.07
CA GLU A 230 17.19 -8.55 -7.14
C GLU A 230 16.00 -7.80 -7.79
N ILE A 231 15.81 -6.52 -7.48
CA ILE A 231 14.79 -5.69 -8.17
C ILE A 231 15.11 -5.58 -9.69
N SER A 232 16.38 -5.39 -10.05
CA SER A 232 16.79 -5.34 -11.46
C SER A 232 16.51 -6.68 -12.18
N ARG A 233 16.75 -7.82 -11.52
CA ARG A 233 16.38 -9.15 -12.06
C ARG A 233 14.87 -9.25 -12.28
N LEU A 234 14.09 -8.82 -11.30
CA LEU A 234 12.63 -8.84 -11.40
C LEU A 234 12.10 -7.97 -12.55
N CYS A 235 12.69 -6.77 -12.77
CA CYS A 235 12.37 -5.94 -13.93
C CYS A 235 12.58 -6.67 -15.26
N ASN A 236 13.63 -7.50 -15.38
CA ASN A 236 13.91 -8.26 -16.60
C ASN A 236 13.01 -9.49 -16.77
N GLN A 237 12.43 -9.99 -15.67
CA GLN A 237 11.52 -11.14 -15.72
C GLN A 237 10.10 -10.73 -16.08
N ILE A 238 9.64 -9.55 -15.62
CA ILE A 238 8.25 -9.11 -15.85
C ILE A 238 7.94 -8.97 -17.33
N ASP A 239 8.92 -8.57 -18.16
CA ASP A 239 8.77 -8.44 -19.61
C ASP A 239 8.42 -9.76 -20.30
N ARG A 240 8.77 -10.90 -19.68
CA ARG A 240 8.59 -12.25 -20.22
C ARG A 240 7.36 -12.96 -19.68
N ILE A 241 6.58 -12.30 -18.84
CA ILE A 241 5.33 -12.87 -18.33
C ILE A 241 4.26 -12.70 -19.38
N GLU A 242 3.82 -13.82 -19.93
CA GLU A 242 2.63 -13.90 -20.78
C GLU A 242 1.39 -13.88 -19.89
N VAL A 243 0.38 -13.09 -20.26
CA VAL A 243 -0.87 -12.88 -19.50
C VAL A 243 -2.08 -13.03 -20.40
#